data_d5f6d08c9192a95f929601074b051ba0
#
_entry.id   d5f6d08c9192a95f929601074b051ba0
#
_cell.length_a   1.000
_cell.length_b   1.000
_cell.length_c   1.000
_cell.angle_alpha   90.00
_cell.angle_beta   90.00
_cell.angle_gamma   90.00
#
_symmetry.space_group_name_H-M   'P 1'
#
loop_
_entity.id
_entity.type
_entity.pdbx_description
1 polymer ?
#
loop_
_entity_poly.entity_id
_entity_poly.type
_entity_poly.pdbx_seq_one_letter_code
_entity_poly.pdbx_strand_id
1 'polypeptide(L)'
;MDPPAPEVPTMGATDSREQQMPSTDSRRARNRAYVAGCLVAAAGAAVGGVVLLTGGNSKPATRPTSPPPPVTTSATPAPTISTPLKPEDLAVAAAKAKYLEYVRVHDQVTKGGYKNLKLYDAVAISPERTELALEATRTAAVRTSGSSVVATLGVESVMLTTDPKRSFSEVRLRGCLDVRAVKAFKADGTTAIKANRVPRIAFTALVQMVPASSFNQPGRVGGWYVAMVEYPGGGTPC
;
A
#
# COMPACT_ATOMS: atom_id res chain seq x y z
N MET A 1 3.22 -7.49 -82.92
CA MET A 1 4.44 -7.22 -82.14
C MET A 1 3.97 -6.58 -80.85
N ASP A 2 3.78 -7.42 -79.81
CA ASP A 2 3.37 -6.94 -78.51
C ASP A 2 4.57 -6.51 -77.68
N PRO A 3 4.47 -5.43 -76.89
CA PRO A 3 5.59 -5.02 -76.04
C PRO A 3 5.68 -5.91 -74.81
N PRO A 4 6.93 -6.14 -74.27
CA PRO A 4 7.13 -6.99 -73.10
C PRO A 4 6.63 -6.28 -71.82
N ALA A 5 6.05 -7.11 -70.91
CA ALA A 5 5.57 -6.69 -69.60
C ALA A 5 6.71 -6.25 -68.69
N PRO A 6 6.46 -5.26 -67.79
CA PRO A 6 7.47 -4.80 -66.85
C PRO A 6 7.73 -5.82 -65.71
N GLU A 7 9.01 -6.09 -65.45
CA GLU A 7 9.50 -6.88 -64.34
C GLU A 7 9.22 -6.17 -63.01
N VAL A 8 8.58 -6.88 -62.06
CA VAL A 8 8.32 -6.45 -60.69
C VAL A 8 9.58 -6.74 -59.85
N PRO A 9 10.19 -5.76 -59.19
CA PRO A 9 11.34 -6.03 -58.33
C PRO A 9 10.88 -6.76 -57.05
N THR A 10 11.47 -7.94 -56.83
CA THR A 10 11.33 -8.71 -55.60
C THR A 10 11.96 -7.96 -54.43
N MET A 11 11.14 -7.42 -53.55
CA MET A 11 11.59 -6.80 -52.29
C MET A 11 12.16 -7.90 -51.38
N GLY A 12 13.43 -7.76 -51.08
CA GLY A 12 14.16 -8.60 -50.13
C GLY A 12 13.53 -8.61 -48.76
N ALA A 13 13.43 -9.78 -48.20
CA ALA A 13 13.03 -10.00 -46.81
C ALA A 13 14.03 -9.33 -45.88
N THR A 14 13.62 -8.24 -45.23
CA THR A 14 14.34 -7.65 -44.10
C THR A 14 14.17 -8.56 -42.89
N ASP A 15 15.26 -9.23 -42.56
CA ASP A 15 15.47 -10.00 -41.33
C ASP A 15 15.30 -9.07 -40.12
N SER A 16 14.07 -9.00 -39.61
CA SER A 16 13.77 -8.30 -38.37
C SER A 16 14.27 -9.18 -37.22
N ARG A 17 15.56 -9.06 -36.90
CA ARG A 17 16.06 -9.47 -35.59
C ARG A 17 15.33 -8.64 -34.53
N GLU A 18 14.25 -9.17 -34.08
CA GLU A 18 13.54 -8.78 -32.88
C GLU A 18 14.52 -8.91 -31.70
N GLN A 19 15.13 -7.78 -31.34
CA GLN A 19 15.90 -7.67 -30.11
C GLN A 19 14.94 -7.90 -28.94
N GLN A 20 14.88 -9.15 -28.53
CA GLN A 20 14.21 -9.60 -27.33
C GLN A 20 14.89 -8.94 -26.14
N MET A 21 14.46 -7.72 -25.79
CA MET A 21 14.79 -7.11 -24.50
C MET A 21 14.35 -8.07 -23.39
N PRO A 22 15.25 -8.47 -22.50
CA PRO A 22 14.86 -9.30 -21.38
C PRO A 22 13.82 -8.53 -20.56
N SER A 23 12.58 -9.03 -20.51
CA SER A 23 11.50 -8.40 -19.80
C SER A 23 11.87 -8.31 -18.32
N THR A 24 12.04 -7.10 -17.84
CA THR A 24 12.23 -6.75 -16.42
C THR A 24 11.05 -7.20 -15.55
N ASP A 25 9.97 -7.63 -16.17
CA ASP A 25 8.72 -8.06 -15.53
C ASP A 25 8.85 -9.41 -14.77
N SER A 26 9.66 -10.33 -15.26
CA SER A 26 9.79 -11.65 -14.64
C SER A 26 10.52 -11.65 -13.27
N ARG A 27 11.32 -10.63 -12.99
CA ARG A 27 11.95 -10.47 -11.65
C ARG A 27 11.00 -9.84 -10.64
N ARG A 28 10.10 -8.93 -11.08
CA ARG A 28 9.10 -8.30 -10.22
C ARG A 28 8.04 -9.27 -9.72
N ALA A 29 7.57 -10.17 -10.58
CA ALA A 29 6.58 -11.19 -10.22
C ALA A 29 7.10 -12.18 -9.16
N ARG A 30 8.40 -12.53 -9.18
CA ARG A 30 8.98 -13.47 -8.22
C ARG A 30 9.06 -12.92 -6.80
N ASN A 31 9.35 -11.64 -6.61
CA ASN A 31 9.51 -11.07 -5.28
C ASN A 31 8.17 -10.85 -4.55
N ARG A 32 7.07 -10.65 -5.31
CA ARG A 32 5.72 -10.48 -4.71
C ARG A 32 5.02 -11.80 -4.38
N ALA A 33 5.32 -12.88 -5.10
CA ALA A 33 4.79 -14.20 -4.80
C ALA A 33 5.19 -14.73 -3.40
N TYR A 34 6.27 -14.18 -2.81
CA TYR A 34 6.73 -14.60 -1.48
C TYR A 34 5.86 -14.06 -0.34
N VAL A 35 5.28 -12.87 -0.45
CA VAL A 35 4.42 -12.31 0.61
C VAL A 35 3.06 -13.00 0.61
N ALA A 36 2.50 -13.28 -0.57
CA ALA A 36 1.26 -14.05 -0.70
C ALA A 36 1.49 -15.56 -0.45
N GLY A 37 2.64 -16.11 -0.88
CA GLY A 37 3.00 -17.51 -0.69
C GLY A 37 3.40 -17.90 0.75
N CYS A 38 3.63 -16.93 1.64
CA CYS A 38 3.86 -17.19 3.06
C CYS A 38 2.60 -17.61 3.83
N LEU A 39 1.44 -17.65 3.17
CA LEU A 39 0.16 -17.92 3.84
C LEU A 39 -0.32 -19.38 3.74
N VAL A 40 0.34 -20.27 3.01
CA VAL A 40 -0.16 -21.65 2.82
C VAL A 40 0.90 -22.67 3.24
N ALA A 41 0.78 -23.23 4.40
CA ALA A 41 0.91 -24.61 4.86
C ALA A 41 1.29 -24.71 6.35
N ALA A 42 0.51 -25.35 7.09
CA ALA A 42 0.67 -26.51 7.96
C ALA A 42 -0.25 -26.46 9.17
N ALA A 43 -1.02 -27.51 9.29
CA ALA A 43 -1.87 -27.84 10.42
C ALA A 43 -1.01 -28.24 11.64
N GLY A 44 -1.51 -27.95 12.83
CA GLY A 44 -0.94 -28.47 14.07
C GLY A 44 -1.64 -27.93 15.32
N ALA A 45 -2.18 -28.83 16.09
CA ALA A 45 -3.19 -28.75 17.12
C ALA A 45 -2.79 -28.06 18.44
N ALA A 46 -3.81 -27.63 19.16
CA ALA A 46 -4.21 -27.95 20.53
C ALA A 46 -3.96 -26.94 21.67
N VAL A 47 -5.08 -26.72 22.38
CA VAL A 47 -5.34 -26.69 23.84
C VAL A 47 -5.09 -25.40 24.63
N GLY A 48 -6.19 -24.80 25.07
CA GLY A 48 -6.60 -24.65 26.45
C GLY A 48 -6.11 -23.45 27.24
N GLY A 49 -7.04 -22.69 27.76
CA GLY A 49 -6.78 -21.79 28.86
C GLY A 49 -7.83 -20.67 29.06
N VAL A 50 -8.91 -20.99 29.76
CA VAL A 50 -9.89 -20.03 30.29
C VAL A 50 -9.31 -19.38 31.54
N VAL A 51 -9.25 -18.06 31.60
CA VAL A 51 -9.07 -17.30 32.84
C VAL A 51 -10.21 -16.30 32.98
N LEU A 52 -11.07 -16.58 33.93
CA LEU A 52 -12.07 -15.67 34.48
C LEU A 52 -11.39 -14.68 35.42
N LEU A 53 -11.60 -13.40 35.26
CA LEU A 53 -11.30 -12.39 36.28
C LEU A 53 -12.57 -11.60 36.62
N THR A 54 -12.94 -11.79 37.86
CA THR A 54 -14.06 -11.21 38.60
C THR A 54 -13.90 -9.71 38.84
N GLY A 55 -15.03 -9.04 38.92
CA GLY A 55 -15.20 -7.61 39.11
C GLY A 55 -14.72 -7.08 40.47
N GLY A 56 -14.32 -5.82 40.44
CA GLY A 56 -14.08 -4.99 41.62
C GLY A 56 -14.90 -3.70 41.54
N ASN A 57 -15.91 -3.63 42.40
CA ASN A 57 -16.79 -2.48 42.58
C ASN A 57 -16.09 -1.44 43.47
N SER A 58 -15.76 -0.25 42.99
CA SER A 58 -15.20 0.84 43.78
C SER A 58 -16.17 1.99 43.91
N LYS A 59 -16.57 2.27 45.15
CA LYS A 59 -17.44 3.33 45.64
C LYS A 59 -16.82 4.72 45.38
N PRO A 60 -17.58 5.75 44.98
CA PRO A 60 -17.04 7.11 44.85
C PRO A 60 -16.87 7.79 46.17
N ALA A 61 -15.66 8.31 46.41
CA ALA A 61 -15.35 9.19 47.55
C ALA A 61 -15.65 10.65 47.19
N THR A 62 -16.46 11.29 48.01
CA THR A 62 -16.75 12.72 47.97
C THR A 62 -15.52 13.52 48.37
N ARG A 63 -15.04 14.39 47.47
CA ARG A 63 -13.91 15.29 47.65
C ARG A 63 -14.40 16.68 48.07
N PRO A 64 -13.81 17.32 49.12
CA PRO A 64 -14.20 18.66 49.52
C PRO A 64 -13.76 19.70 48.47
N THR A 65 -14.64 20.66 48.24
CA THR A 65 -14.51 21.76 47.30
C THR A 65 -13.51 22.79 47.85
N SER A 66 -12.36 22.91 47.17
CA SER A 66 -11.41 24.02 47.39
C SER A 66 -11.86 25.28 46.63
N PRO A 67 -11.61 26.48 47.16
CA PRO A 67 -11.97 27.75 46.50
C PRO A 67 -11.17 27.92 45.21
N PRO A 68 -11.74 28.59 44.17
CA PRO A 68 -11.09 28.77 42.88
C PRO A 68 -9.84 29.66 43.03
N PRO A 69 -8.74 29.30 42.32
CA PRO A 69 -7.56 30.16 42.27
C PRO A 69 -7.84 31.46 41.48
N PRO A 70 -7.09 32.53 41.74
CA PRO A 70 -7.27 33.80 41.02
C PRO A 70 -7.01 33.61 39.51
N VAL A 71 -7.89 34.20 38.71
CA VAL A 71 -7.82 34.19 37.25
C VAL A 71 -6.61 35.00 36.81
N THR A 72 -5.51 34.31 36.48
CA THR A 72 -4.37 34.95 35.82
C THR A 72 -4.77 35.17 34.36
N THR A 73 -4.90 36.42 33.96
CA THR A 73 -5.15 36.79 32.55
C THR A 73 -3.97 36.34 31.73
N SER A 74 -4.13 35.20 31.04
CA SER A 74 -3.13 34.68 30.07
C SER A 74 -3.05 35.65 28.90
N ALA A 75 -1.90 36.27 28.69
CA ALA A 75 -1.62 37.06 27.50
C ALA A 75 -1.87 36.23 26.26
N THR A 76 -2.71 36.73 25.36
CA THR A 76 -2.97 36.12 24.05
C THR A 76 -1.63 35.97 23.31
N PRO A 77 -1.20 34.75 22.92
CA PRO A 77 0.03 34.59 22.16
C PRO A 77 -0.10 35.33 20.83
N ALA A 78 0.93 36.12 20.50
CA ALA A 78 1.02 36.81 19.23
C ALA A 78 0.89 35.79 18.07
N PRO A 79 0.23 36.13 16.93
CA PRO A 79 0.09 35.24 15.82
C PRO A 79 1.48 34.85 15.29
N THR A 80 1.81 33.56 15.40
CA THR A 80 3.02 33.01 14.84
C THR A 80 2.86 33.03 13.32
N ILE A 81 3.65 33.83 12.61
CA ILE A 81 3.69 33.85 11.14
C ILE A 81 4.26 32.50 10.73
N SER A 82 3.40 31.59 10.29
CA SER A 82 3.81 30.29 9.75
C SER A 82 4.49 30.52 8.40
N THR A 83 5.76 30.19 8.30
CA THR A 83 6.48 30.18 7.01
C THR A 83 5.75 29.23 6.04
N PRO A 84 5.48 29.64 4.79
CA PRO A 84 4.86 28.76 3.80
C PRO A 84 5.68 27.47 3.63
N LEU A 85 5.02 26.32 3.69
CA LEU A 85 5.66 25.03 3.46
C LEU A 85 6.16 24.93 2.00
N LYS A 86 7.32 24.33 1.81
CA LYS A 86 7.86 24.08 0.46
C LYS A 86 6.98 23.08 -0.28
N PRO A 87 6.86 23.18 -1.62
CA PRO A 87 6.08 22.23 -2.43
C PRO A 87 6.46 20.77 -2.18
N GLU A 88 7.76 20.48 -1.98
CA GLU A 88 8.26 19.15 -1.66
C GLU A 88 7.72 18.64 -0.33
N ASP A 89 7.68 19.48 0.70
CA ASP A 89 7.19 19.11 2.04
C ASP A 89 5.69 18.78 1.99
N LEU A 90 4.93 19.55 1.21
CA LEU A 90 3.50 19.28 0.96
C LEU A 90 3.29 17.96 0.22
N ALA A 91 4.09 17.70 -0.82
CA ALA A 91 4.04 16.46 -1.57
C ALA A 91 4.36 15.25 -0.70
N VAL A 92 5.41 15.35 0.14
CA VAL A 92 5.81 14.31 1.08
C VAL A 92 4.70 14.03 2.10
N ALA A 93 4.11 15.07 2.67
CA ALA A 93 3.02 14.92 3.64
C ALA A 93 1.81 14.21 3.01
N ALA A 94 1.42 14.63 1.81
CA ALA A 94 0.30 14.05 1.07
C ALA A 94 0.57 12.59 0.66
N ALA A 95 1.78 12.27 0.18
CA ALA A 95 2.16 10.92 -0.18
C ALA A 95 2.19 9.98 1.02
N LYS A 96 2.73 10.42 2.17
CA LYS A 96 2.69 9.65 3.41
C LYS A 96 1.27 9.38 3.88
N ALA A 97 0.41 10.39 3.86
CA ALA A 97 -1.01 10.24 4.23
C ALA A 97 -1.71 9.22 3.32
N LYS A 98 -1.47 9.29 1.99
CA LYS A 98 -2.04 8.35 1.02
C LYS A 98 -1.55 6.91 1.24
N TYR A 99 -0.28 6.71 1.55
CA TYR A 99 0.24 5.39 1.84
C TYR A 99 -0.36 4.79 3.13
N LEU A 100 -0.53 5.59 4.18
CA LEU A 100 -1.20 5.14 5.41
C LEU A 100 -2.68 4.76 5.15
N GLU A 101 -3.36 5.54 4.30
CA GLU A 101 -4.72 5.22 3.86
C GLU A 101 -4.76 3.90 3.06
N TYR A 102 -3.79 3.69 2.16
CA TYR A 102 -3.65 2.45 1.40
C TYR A 102 -3.52 1.23 2.32
N VAL A 103 -2.65 1.28 3.33
CA VAL A 103 -2.48 0.18 4.30
C VAL A 103 -3.79 -0.12 5.03
N ARG A 104 -4.52 0.92 5.47
CA ARG A 104 -5.82 0.76 6.12
C ARG A 104 -6.87 0.13 5.20
N VAL A 105 -6.92 0.56 3.92
CA VAL A 105 -7.82 -0.02 2.91
C VAL A 105 -7.44 -1.47 2.62
N HIS A 106 -6.14 -1.78 2.51
CA HIS A 106 -5.67 -3.14 2.30
C HIS A 106 -6.10 -4.06 3.43
N ASP A 107 -5.92 -3.67 4.69
CA ASP A 107 -6.40 -4.40 5.86
C ASP A 107 -7.93 -4.61 5.82
N GLN A 108 -8.69 -3.59 5.44
CA GLN A 108 -10.15 -3.69 5.32
C GLN A 108 -10.59 -4.70 4.26
N VAL A 109 -9.96 -4.67 3.09
CA VAL A 109 -10.27 -5.58 1.97
C VAL A 109 -9.92 -7.02 2.32
N THR A 110 -8.74 -7.26 2.92
CA THR A 110 -8.28 -8.60 3.30
C THR A 110 -9.12 -9.20 4.44
N LYS A 111 -9.56 -8.40 5.41
CA LYS A 111 -10.53 -8.81 6.44
C LYS A 111 -11.86 -9.22 5.83
N GLY A 112 -12.30 -8.54 4.79
CA GLY A 112 -13.50 -8.87 4.01
C GLY A 112 -13.34 -10.09 3.09
N GLY A 113 -12.16 -10.73 3.03
CA GLY A 113 -11.87 -11.83 2.11
C GLY A 113 -11.87 -11.38 0.66
N TYR A 114 -11.34 -10.19 0.38
CA TYR A 114 -11.21 -9.59 -0.96
C TYR A 114 -12.54 -9.33 -1.70
N LYS A 115 -13.67 -9.29 -1.00
CA LYS A 115 -14.99 -9.10 -1.62
C LYS A 115 -15.19 -7.71 -2.21
N ASN A 116 -14.52 -6.68 -1.68
CA ASN A 116 -14.72 -5.29 -2.10
C ASN A 116 -13.42 -4.66 -2.63
N LEU A 117 -12.98 -5.12 -3.78
CA LEU A 117 -11.76 -4.61 -4.44
C LEU A 117 -11.91 -3.15 -4.92
N LYS A 118 -13.15 -2.63 -5.07
CA LYS A 118 -13.38 -1.24 -5.47
C LYS A 118 -12.82 -0.23 -4.47
N LEU A 119 -12.65 -0.61 -3.20
CA LEU A 119 -12.03 0.26 -2.21
C LEU A 119 -10.61 0.68 -2.59
N TYR A 120 -9.88 -0.17 -3.33
CA TYR A 120 -8.55 0.20 -3.81
C TYR A 120 -8.55 1.33 -4.85
N ASP A 121 -9.68 1.57 -5.53
CA ASP A 121 -9.76 2.62 -6.55
C ASP A 121 -9.55 4.04 -5.97
N ALA A 122 -9.77 4.21 -4.66
CA ALA A 122 -9.51 5.47 -3.96
C ALA A 122 -8.04 5.68 -3.57
N VAL A 123 -7.23 4.61 -3.52
CA VAL A 123 -5.89 4.66 -2.93
C VAL A 123 -4.78 4.14 -3.84
N ALA A 124 -5.11 3.36 -4.88
CA ALA A 124 -4.14 2.72 -5.75
C ALA A 124 -4.47 2.90 -7.24
N ILE A 125 -3.41 2.94 -8.06
CA ILE A 125 -3.46 2.92 -9.52
C ILE A 125 -2.64 1.74 -10.05
N SER A 126 -2.75 1.45 -11.35
CA SER A 126 -1.88 0.47 -11.99
C SER A 126 -0.41 0.95 -11.98
N PRO A 127 0.57 0.06 -11.78
CA PRO A 127 0.43 -1.39 -11.70
C PRO A 127 -0.07 -1.95 -10.36
N GLU A 128 0.00 -1.20 -9.25
CA GLU A 128 -0.38 -1.69 -7.91
C GLU A 128 -1.81 -2.25 -7.87
N ARG A 129 -2.76 -1.52 -8.45
CA ARG A 129 -4.17 -1.95 -8.50
C ARG A 129 -4.35 -3.31 -9.19
N THR A 130 -3.55 -3.57 -10.23
CA THR A 130 -3.56 -4.85 -10.96
C THR A 130 -3.00 -5.97 -10.09
N GLU A 131 -1.88 -5.73 -9.40
CA GLU A 131 -1.29 -6.72 -8.50
C GLU A 131 -2.21 -7.09 -7.34
N LEU A 132 -2.91 -6.12 -6.76
CA LEU A 132 -3.91 -6.36 -5.71
C LEU A 132 -5.09 -7.22 -6.21
N ALA A 133 -5.50 -7.06 -7.47
CA ALA A 133 -6.52 -7.91 -8.08
C ALA A 133 -6.02 -9.35 -8.30
N LEU A 134 -4.76 -9.51 -8.72
CA LEU A 134 -4.12 -10.83 -8.85
C LEU A 134 -3.92 -11.49 -7.47
N GLU A 135 -3.52 -10.74 -6.46
CA GLU A 135 -3.44 -11.23 -5.09
C GLU A 135 -4.79 -11.75 -4.61
N ALA A 136 -5.85 -10.97 -4.82
CA ALA A 136 -7.21 -11.37 -4.46
C ALA A 136 -7.62 -12.71 -5.10
N THR A 137 -7.24 -12.94 -6.37
CA THR A 137 -7.52 -14.20 -7.04
C THR A 137 -6.76 -15.37 -6.41
N ARG A 138 -5.49 -15.15 -6.00
CA ARG A 138 -4.65 -16.19 -5.40
C ARG A 138 -5.03 -16.51 -3.95
N THR A 139 -5.60 -15.54 -3.24
CA THR A 139 -5.88 -15.62 -1.79
C THR A 139 -7.36 -15.56 -1.44
N ALA A 140 -8.27 -15.75 -2.41
CA ALA A 140 -9.72 -15.61 -2.22
C ALA A 140 -10.30 -16.46 -1.07
N ALA A 141 -9.66 -17.57 -0.73
CA ALA A 141 -10.06 -18.45 0.37
C ALA A 141 -9.49 -18.03 1.74
N VAL A 142 -8.68 -16.96 1.79
CA VAL A 142 -8.02 -16.51 3.02
C VAL A 142 -8.68 -15.22 3.53
N ARG A 143 -8.93 -15.18 4.82
CA ARG A 143 -9.37 -13.95 5.52
C ARG A 143 -8.35 -13.56 6.55
N THR A 144 -8.22 -12.27 6.80
CA THR A 144 -7.34 -11.77 7.86
C THR A 144 -8.15 -11.21 9.03
N SER A 145 -7.50 -11.09 10.18
CA SER A 145 -7.96 -10.29 11.32
C SER A 145 -6.78 -9.53 11.92
N GLY A 146 -7.05 -8.57 12.79
CA GLY A 146 -6.04 -7.65 13.27
C GLY A 146 -5.75 -6.55 12.24
N SER A 147 -4.67 -5.80 12.43
CA SER A 147 -4.29 -4.70 11.53
C SER A 147 -2.77 -4.62 11.42
N SER A 148 -2.34 -4.24 10.22
CA SER A 148 -0.94 -3.85 9.96
C SER A 148 -0.67 -2.46 10.53
N VAL A 149 0.53 -2.23 11.04
CA VAL A 149 0.97 -0.93 11.54
C VAL A 149 2.23 -0.51 10.80
N VAL A 150 2.22 0.69 10.24
CA VAL A 150 3.43 1.29 9.67
C VAL A 150 4.30 1.77 10.82
N ALA A 151 5.33 0.99 11.18
CA ALA A 151 6.20 1.27 12.31
C ALA A 151 7.19 2.40 12.01
N THR A 152 7.68 2.49 10.78
CA THR A 152 8.51 3.61 10.30
C THR A 152 8.10 3.98 8.87
N LEU A 153 8.22 5.27 8.54
CA LEU A 153 7.89 5.80 7.21
C LEU A 153 8.82 6.96 6.87
N GLY A 154 9.86 6.67 6.11
CA GLY A 154 10.83 7.62 5.58
C GLY A 154 10.56 7.97 4.13
N VAL A 155 11.23 9.02 3.65
CA VAL A 155 11.29 9.41 2.24
C VAL A 155 12.62 8.92 1.67
N GLU A 156 12.56 8.30 0.50
CA GLU A 156 13.74 7.92 -0.27
C GLU A 156 14.07 8.97 -1.33
N SER A 157 13.05 9.43 -2.07
CA SER A 157 13.20 10.49 -3.07
C SER A 157 11.89 11.23 -3.31
N VAL A 158 12.02 12.47 -3.81
CA VAL A 158 10.90 13.32 -4.26
C VAL A 158 11.23 13.81 -5.66
N MET A 159 10.32 13.66 -6.58
CA MET A 159 10.40 14.20 -7.93
C MET A 159 9.10 14.95 -8.24
N LEU A 160 9.18 16.28 -8.32
CA LEU A 160 8.05 17.11 -8.74
C LEU A 160 8.19 17.44 -10.22
N THR A 161 7.11 17.27 -10.97
CA THR A 161 7.03 17.63 -12.38
C THR A 161 6.20 18.89 -12.57
N THR A 162 6.62 19.71 -13.51
CA THR A 162 5.86 20.87 -13.99
C THR A 162 5.02 20.52 -15.21
N ASP A 163 5.27 19.37 -15.86
CA ASP A 163 4.54 18.91 -17.05
C ASP A 163 3.87 17.55 -16.79
N PRO A 164 2.62 17.53 -16.33
CA PRO A 164 1.89 16.29 -16.05
C PRO A 164 1.56 15.47 -17.31
N LYS A 165 1.79 16.00 -18.52
CA LYS A 165 1.61 15.24 -19.76
C LYS A 165 2.79 14.31 -20.04
N ARG A 166 3.97 14.62 -19.50
CA ARG A 166 5.19 13.84 -19.71
C ARG A 166 5.48 12.87 -18.58
N SER A 167 5.20 13.27 -17.35
CA SER A 167 5.44 12.45 -16.17
C SER A 167 4.54 12.90 -15.03
N PHE A 168 4.35 12.04 -14.03
CA PHE A 168 3.68 12.41 -12.79
C PHE A 168 4.70 12.84 -11.75
N SER A 169 4.32 13.79 -10.87
CA SER A 169 5.07 14.02 -9.65
C SER A 169 5.01 12.77 -8.79
N GLU A 170 6.13 12.38 -8.19
CA GLU A 170 6.22 11.16 -7.41
C GLU A 170 7.03 11.33 -6.14
N VAL A 171 6.66 10.58 -5.12
CA VAL A 171 7.39 10.43 -3.88
C VAL A 171 7.64 8.95 -3.66
N ARG A 172 8.90 8.58 -3.51
CA ARG A 172 9.30 7.24 -3.13
C ARG A 172 9.47 7.19 -1.62
N LEU A 173 8.72 6.30 -1.00
CA LEU A 173 8.73 6.05 0.44
C LEU A 173 9.43 4.73 0.73
N ARG A 174 10.06 4.65 1.90
CA ARG A 174 10.58 3.40 2.47
C ARG A 174 10.17 3.29 3.93
N GLY A 175 10.01 2.08 4.41
CA GLY A 175 9.58 1.92 5.80
C GLY A 175 9.53 0.48 6.26
N CYS A 176 8.92 0.31 7.41
CA CYS A 176 8.73 -0.94 8.08
C CYS A 176 7.25 -1.15 8.41
N LEU A 177 6.68 -2.26 7.93
CA LEU A 177 5.32 -2.68 8.22
C LEU A 177 5.33 -3.75 9.32
N ASP A 178 4.73 -3.47 10.46
CA ASP A 178 4.54 -4.42 11.54
C ASP A 178 3.24 -5.21 11.30
N VAL A 179 3.38 -6.51 11.10
CA VAL A 179 2.27 -7.43 10.80
C VAL A 179 2.01 -8.42 11.93
N ARG A 180 2.57 -8.22 13.13
CA ARG A 180 2.42 -9.14 14.27
C ARG A 180 0.96 -9.36 14.67
N ALA A 181 0.17 -8.31 14.66
CA ALA A 181 -1.25 -8.37 15.01
C ALA A 181 -2.12 -9.00 13.90
N VAL A 182 -1.62 -9.11 12.67
CA VAL A 182 -2.36 -9.70 11.56
C VAL A 182 -2.37 -11.21 11.71
N LYS A 183 -3.57 -11.80 11.74
CA LYS A 183 -3.80 -13.25 11.67
C LYS A 183 -4.47 -13.56 10.33
N ALA A 184 -4.18 -14.72 9.75
CA ALA A 184 -4.81 -15.16 8.51
C ALA A 184 -5.37 -16.56 8.68
N PHE A 185 -6.56 -16.79 8.14
CA PHE A 185 -7.32 -18.02 8.28
C PHE A 185 -7.80 -18.49 6.93
N LYS A 186 -7.74 -19.80 6.69
CA LYS A 186 -8.37 -20.45 5.53
C LYS A 186 -9.90 -20.52 5.73
N ALA A 187 -10.61 -20.95 4.70
CA ALA A 187 -12.06 -21.09 4.75
C ALA A 187 -12.53 -22.08 5.84
N ASP A 188 -11.72 -23.08 6.17
CA ASP A 188 -11.97 -24.07 7.24
C ASP A 188 -11.66 -23.55 8.66
N GLY A 189 -11.25 -22.27 8.79
CA GLY A 189 -10.90 -21.65 10.06
C GLY A 189 -9.48 -21.97 10.56
N THR A 190 -8.71 -22.83 9.87
CA THR A 190 -7.32 -23.09 10.23
C THR A 190 -6.42 -21.91 9.89
N THR A 191 -5.32 -21.74 10.65
CA THR A 191 -4.37 -20.65 10.39
C THR A 191 -3.69 -20.85 9.02
N ALA A 192 -3.60 -19.76 8.27
CA ALA A 192 -2.85 -19.68 7.02
C ALA A 192 -1.45 -19.08 7.21
N ILE A 193 -1.07 -18.70 8.43
CA ILE A 193 0.22 -18.07 8.72
C ILE A 193 1.27 -19.14 9.01
N LYS A 194 2.45 -19.00 8.40
CA LYS A 194 3.62 -19.82 8.72
C LYS A 194 4.14 -19.46 10.11
N ALA A 195 4.59 -20.46 10.86
CA ALA A 195 5.11 -20.30 12.22
C ALA A 195 6.34 -19.35 12.28
N ASN A 196 7.15 -19.33 11.22
CA ASN A 196 8.36 -18.50 11.10
C ASN A 196 8.13 -17.21 10.30
N ARG A 197 6.89 -16.69 10.22
CA ARG A 197 6.62 -15.44 9.54
C ARG A 197 7.40 -14.29 10.16
N VAL A 198 8.07 -13.51 9.30
CA VAL A 198 8.74 -12.29 9.72
C VAL A 198 7.71 -11.30 10.29
N PRO A 199 7.89 -10.83 11.54
CA PRO A 199 6.93 -9.98 12.23
C PRO A 199 6.91 -8.54 11.74
N ARG A 200 8.01 -8.07 11.17
CA ARG A 200 8.19 -6.73 10.59
C ARG A 200 8.86 -6.86 9.25
N ILE A 201 8.29 -6.19 8.25
CA ILE A 201 8.66 -6.35 6.85
C ILE A 201 9.06 -4.99 6.28
N ALA A 202 10.27 -4.91 5.73
CA ALA A 202 10.72 -3.72 4.99
C ALA A 202 9.91 -3.57 3.69
N PHE A 203 9.60 -2.34 3.34
CA PHE A 203 8.93 -2.01 2.09
C PHE A 203 9.50 -0.76 1.45
N THR A 204 9.31 -0.65 0.13
CA THR A 204 9.35 0.61 -0.62
C THR A 204 8.01 0.82 -1.31
N ALA A 205 7.57 2.07 -1.41
CA ALA A 205 6.32 2.42 -2.08
C ALA A 205 6.54 3.63 -2.99
N LEU A 206 6.02 3.56 -4.20
CA LEU A 206 5.94 4.67 -5.13
C LEU A 206 4.55 5.28 -5.05
N VAL A 207 4.47 6.56 -4.70
CA VAL A 207 3.21 7.32 -4.63
C VAL A 207 3.26 8.42 -5.67
N GLN A 208 2.27 8.48 -6.55
CA GLN A 208 2.22 9.39 -7.69
C GLN A 208 1.04 10.35 -7.63
N MET A 209 1.27 11.60 -8.02
CA MET A 209 0.20 12.59 -8.20
C MET A 209 -0.36 12.45 -9.60
N VAL A 210 -1.63 12.01 -9.70
CA VAL A 210 -2.30 11.74 -10.96
C VAL A 210 -3.41 12.78 -11.19
N PRO A 211 -3.39 13.54 -12.30
CA PRO A 211 -4.46 14.46 -12.63
C PRO A 211 -5.77 13.73 -12.96
N ALA A 212 -6.90 14.33 -12.66
CA ALA A 212 -8.21 13.75 -12.96
C ALA A 212 -8.39 13.37 -14.45
N SER A 213 -7.80 14.17 -15.34
CA SER A 213 -7.83 13.94 -16.80
C SER A 213 -7.11 12.66 -17.25
N SER A 214 -6.27 12.05 -16.38
CA SER A 214 -5.59 10.78 -16.68
C SER A 214 -6.47 9.55 -16.45
N PHE A 215 -7.66 9.72 -15.88
CA PHE A 215 -8.58 8.62 -15.66
C PHE A 215 -9.66 8.59 -16.74
N ASN A 216 -9.79 7.46 -17.44
CA ASN A 216 -10.86 7.22 -18.39
C ASN A 216 -12.18 6.78 -17.71
N GLN A 217 -12.31 6.99 -16.40
CA GLN A 217 -13.45 6.55 -15.60
C GLN A 217 -14.14 7.75 -14.97
N PRO A 218 -15.46 7.92 -15.19
CA PRO A 218 -16.25 8.96 -14.54
C PRO A 218 -16.16 8.81 -13.00
N GLY A 219 -16.00 9.94 -12.30
CA GLY A 219 -15.99 9.98 -10.84
C GLY A 219 -14.63 9.72 -10.16
N ARG A 220 -13.57 9.36 -10.88
CA ARG A 220 -12.23 9.39 -10.32
C ARG A 220 -11.70 10.82 -10.26
N VAL A 221 -11.19 11.19 -9.10
CA VAL A 221 -10.63 12.54 -8.85
C VAL A 221 -9.11 12.50 -8.97
N GLY A 222 -8.51 13.62 -9.37
CA GLY A 222 -7.06 13.79 -9.33
C GLY A 222 -6.56 13.76 -7.89
N GLY A 223 -5.33 13.29 -7.69
CA GLY A 223 -4.74 13.22 -6.36
C GLY A 223 -3.54 12.27 -6.29
N TRP A 224 -3.06 12.06 -5.07
CA TRP A 224 -1.99 11.12 -4.80
C TRP A 224 -2.54 9.69 -4.73
N TYR A 225 -1.83 8.75 -5.37
CA TYR A 225 -2.19 7.32 -5.41
C TYR A 225 -0.95 6.46 -5.25
N VAL A 226 -1.08 5.32 -4.60
CA VAL A 226 -0.02 4.31 -4.56
C VAL A 226 0.03 3.61 -5.92
N ALA A 227 1.16 3.76 -6.59
CA ALA A 227 1.41 3.17 -7.91
C ALA A 227 2.14 1.82 -7.82
N MET A 228 2.91 1.61 -6.76
CA MET A 228 3.67 0.38 -6.57
C MET A 228 4.05 0.22 -5.10
N VAL A 229 4.00 -1.01 -4.61
CA VAL A 229 4.59 -1.41 -3.33
C VAL A 229 5.49 -2.61 -3.57
N GLU A 230 6.70 -2.55 -3.08
CA GLU A 230 7.68 -3.64 -3.17
C GLU A 230 8.15 -4.05 -1.78
N TYR A 231 8.33 -5.34 -1.60
CA TYR A 231 8.90 -5.92 -0.40
C TYR A 231 10.26 -6.52 -0.73
N PRO A 232 11.37 -5.79 -0.48
CA PRO A 232 12.72 -6.25 -0.80
C PRO A 232 12.99 -7.63 -0.22
N GLY A 233 13.66 -8.49 -1.00
CA GLY A 233 14.02 -9.84 -0.55
C GLY A 233 12.84 -10.74 -0.18
N GLY A 234 11.61 -10.43 -0.66
CA GLY A 234 10.43 -11.22 -0.34
C GLY A 234 9.93 -11.05 1.09
N GLY A 235 10.21 -9.92 1.73
CA GLY A 235 9.84 -9.62 3.11
C GLY A 235 11.03 -9.69 4.07
N THR A 236 12.11 -8.99 3.73
CA THR A 236 13.28 -8.82 4.61
C THR A 236 12.86 -8.20 5.95
N PRO A 237 13.39 -8.68 7.08
CA PRO A 237 13.15 -8.06 8.38
C PRO A 237 13.64 -6.61 8.40
N CYS A 238 12.96 -5.77 9.12
CA CYS A 238 13.40 -4.44 9.54
C CYS A 238 13.50 -4.40 11.10
#